data_dfcad2d8fb89ff0831215a0b77130f02
#
_entry.id   dfcad2d8fb89ff0831215a0b77130f02
#
_cell.length_a   1.000
_cell.length_b   1.000
_cell.length_c   1.000
_cell.angle_alpha   90.00
_cell.angle_beta   90.00
_cell.angle_gamma   90.00
#
_symmetry.space_group_name_H-M   'P 1'
#
loop_
_entity.id
_entity.type
_entity.pdbx_description
1 polymer ?
#
loop_
_entity_poly.entity_id
_entity_poly.type
_entity_poly.pdbx_seq_one_letter_code
_entity_poly.pdbx_strand_id
1 'polypeptide(L)'
;YKTQEKYLRQLVETIKEQTYPNWELCLSDGSGANSPIAGLLESLAASDERIKVVSHEESLQISENTNAAIEIATGDYIAFADLDDELTPNALFECVKALNKNRDVKVLYSDEDKMSMDGHKFFQPHFKPDYNPDLLCTVNYICHLFVVDRKVIEQVGTLRKEFDGAQDYDFIFRCIE
;
A
#
# COMPACT_ATOMS: atom_id res chain seq x y z
N TYR A 1 0.68 -0.49 13.75
CA TYR A 1 0.80 -0.56 15.23
C TYR A 1 1.69 0.58 15.73
N LYS A 2 1.19 1.40 16.67
CA LYS A 2 1.88 2.61 17.17
C LYS A 2 2.27 3.62 16.09
N THR A 3 1.42 3.76 15.09
CA THR A 3 1.60 4.73 14.00
C THR A 3 1.83 6.12 14.57
N GLN A 4 2.90 6.78 14.12
CA GLN A 4 3.11 8.19 14.45
C GLN A 4 2.24 9.02 13.51
N GLU A 5 1.43 9.90 14.08
CA GLU A 5 0.52 10.80 13.35
C GLU A 5 1.23 11.57 12.22
N LYS A 6 2.49 11.95 12.44
CA LYS A 6 3.31 12.66 11.45
C LYS A 6 3.40 11.89 10.12
N TYR A 7 3.73 10.61 10.15
CA TYR A 7 3.92 9.81 8.94
C TYR A 7 2.60 9.57 8.21
N LEU A 8 1.53 9.29 8.96
CA LEU A 8 0.20 9.17 8.35
C LEU A 8 -0.21 10.45 7.62
N ARG A 9 0.05 11.63 8.21
CA ARG A 9 -0.23 12.91 7.54
C ARG A 9 0.62 13.08 6.28
N GLN A 10 1.91 12.75 6.33
CA GLN A 10 2.80 12.85 5.17
C GLN A 10 2.33 11.95 4.04
N LEU A 11 2.06 10.66 4.29
CA LEU A 11 1.52 9.76 3.29
C LEU A 11 0.22 10.30 2.66
N VAL A 12 -0.75 10.74 3.48
CA VAL A 12 -2.02 11.27 2.99
C VAL A 12 -1.81 12.48 2.08
N GLU A 13 -0.91 13.40 2.43
CA GLU A 13 -0.62 14.56 1.58
C GLU A 13 -0.01 14.13 0.24
N THR A 14 0.95 13.19 0.21
CA THR A 14 1.53 12.71 -1.06
C THR A 14 0.50 12.00 -1.95
N ILE A 15 -0.50 11.36 -1.35
CA ILE A 15 -1.60 10.74 -2.11
C ILE A 15 -2.58 11.80 -2.62
N LYS A 16 -2.89 12.84 -1.86
CA LYS A 16 -3.71 13.97 -2.33
C LYS A 16 -3.05 14.74 -3.48
N GLU A 17 -1.73 14.80 -3.50
CA GLU A 17 -0.93 15.46 -4.55
C GLU A 17 -0.78 14.62 -5.83
N GLN A 18 -1.31 13.39 -5.88
CA GLN A 18 -1.22 12.56 -7.06
C GLN A 18 -1.88 13.21 -8.28
N THR A 19 -1.16 13.22 -9.41
CA THR A 19 -1.65 13.77 -10.67
C THR A 19 -2.74 12.92 -11.34
N TYR A 20 -2.89 11.65 -10.92
CA TYR A 20 -4.01 10.79 -11.30
C TYR A 20 -5.14 10.93 -10.27
N PRO A 21 -6.33 11.40 -10.65
CA PRO A 21 -7.37 11.78 -9.70
C PRO A 21 -8.25 10.62 -9.20
N ASN A 22 -8.31 9.50 -9.94
CA ASN A 22 -9.24 8.41 -9.66
C ASN A 22 -8.57 7.37 -8.73
N TRP A 23 -8.33 7.76 -7.48
CA TRP A 23 -7.81 6.89 -6.43
C TRP A 23 -8.75 6.92 -5.22
N GLU A 24 -8.65 5.92 -4.41
CA GLU A 24 -9.18 5.86 -3.06
C GLU A 24 -8.07 5.43 -2.08
N LEU A 25 -8.06 6.02 -0.90
CA LEU A 25 -7.15 5.65 0.18
C LEU A 25 -7.95 4.90 1.25
N CYS A 26 -7.67 3.62 1.40
CA CYS A 26 -8.31 2.76 2.37
C CYS A 26 -7.39 2.58 3.59
N LEU A 27 -7.81 3.07 4.74
CA LEU A 27 -7.07 3.02 5.99
C LEU A 27 -7.81 2.11 6.98
N SER A 28 -7.08 1.16 7.56
CA SER A 28 -7.59 0.33 8.64
C SER A 28 -6.84 0.62 9.93
N ASP A 29 -7.59 0.92 10.99
CA ASP A 29 -7.05 1.14 12.32
C ASP A 29 -7.22 -0.10 13.21
N GLY A 30 -6.20 -0.94 13.24
CA GLY A 30 -6.12 -2.11 14.09
C GLY A 30 -5.60 -1.84 15.50
N SER A 31 -5.66 -0.59 15.99
CA SER A 31 -5.18 -0.25 17.35
C SER A 31 -6.16 -0.66 18.45
N GLY A 32 -7.40 -0.99 18.10
CA GLY A 32 -8.48 -1.30 19.04
C GLY A 32 -9.22 -0.05 19.54
N ALA A 33 -10.14 -0.23 20.46
CA ALA A 33 -11.09 0.79 20.94
C ALA A 33 -10.46 2.11 21.45
N ASN A 34 -9.18 2.08 21.86
CA ASN A 34 -8.48 3.26 22.39
C ASN A 34 -7.40 3.76 21.43
N SER A 35 -7.69 3.80 20.14
CA SER A 35 -6.75 4.28 19.14
C SER A 35 -6.32 5.72 19.38
N PRO A 36 -5.02 6.02 19.45
CA PRO A 36 -4.53 7.37 19.64
C PRO A 36 -4.71 8.26 18.40
N ILE A 37 -5.00 7.66 17.24
CA ILE A 37 -5.16 8.36 15.95
C ILE A 37 -6.60 8.38 15.45
N ALA A 38 -7.59 7.88 16.22
CA ALA A 38 -8.99 7.79 15.79
C ALA A 38 -9.53 9.15 15.32
N GLY A 39 -9.34 10.23 16.11
CA GLY A 39 -9.79 11.57 15.74
C GLY A 39 -9.10 12.14 14.50
N LEU A 40 -7.84 11.74 14.25
CA LEU A 40 -7.15 12.08 13.00
C LEU A 40 -7.81 11.37 11.81
N LEU A 41 -8.03 10.07 11.91
CA LEU A 41 -8.64 9.28 10.85
C LEU A 41 -10.04 9.78 10.49
N GLU A 42 -10.88 10.10 11.49
CA GLU A 42 -12.19 10.73 11.29
C GLU A 42 -12.07 12.07 10.54
N SER A 43 -11.11 12.90 10.94
CA SER A 43 -10.87 14.20 10.28
C SER A 43 -10.39 14.02 8.83
N LEU A 44 -9.54 13.04 8.54
CA LEU A 44 -9.07 12.74 7.20
C LEU A 44 -10.23 12.25 6.31
N ALA A 45 -11.03 11.30 6.76
CA ALA A 45 -12.19 10.81 6.03
C ALA A 45 -13.23 11.92 5.77
N ALA A 46 -13.43 12.84 6.72
CA ALA A 46 -14.32 13.99 6.53
C ALA A 46 -13.76 15.03 5.54
N SER A 47 -12.44 15.07 5.32
CA SER A 47 -11.80 16.08 4.46
C SER A 47 -11.81 15.73 2.97
N ASP A 48 -11.93 14.44 2.62
CA ASP A 48 -11.89 13.96 1.24
C ASP A 48 -12.68 12.64 1.14
N GLU A 49 -13.71 12.61 0.30
CA GLU A 49 -14.59 11.44 0.12
C GLU A 49 -13.87 10.20 -0.44
N ARG A 50 -12.68 10.37 -1.01
CA ARG A 50 -11.83 9.27 -1.49
C ARG A 50 -11.07 8.58 -0.36
N ILE A 51 -11.06 9.15 0.85
CA ILE A 51 -10.42 8.54 2.02
C ILE A 51 -11.47 7.73 2.79
N LYS A 52 -11.26 6.43 2.84
CA LYS A 52 -12.11 5.47 3.56
C LYS A 52 -11.38 4.97 4.79
N VAL A 53 -12.08 4.88 5.90
CA VAL A 53 -11.52 4.42 7.18
C VAL A 53 -12.39 3.32 7.75
N VAL A 54 -11.76 2.27 8.24
CA VAL A 54 -12.38 1.25 9.09
C VAL A 54 -11.61 1.16 10.41
N SER A 55 -12.32 1.14 11.52
CA SER A 55 -11.75 1.02 12.87
C SER A 55 -12.30 -0.24 13.55
N HIS A 56 -11.52 -0.83 14.44
CA HIS A 56 -11.81 -2.09 15.11
C HIS A 56 -11.84 -1.91 16.62
N GLU A 57 -12.74 -2.62 17.30
CA GLU A 57 -12.79 -2.62 18.76
C GLU A 57 -11.64 -3.43 19.36
N GLU A 58 -11.22 -4.51 18.69
CA GLU A 58 -10.09 -5.34 19.07
C GLU A 58 -8.83 -4.95 18.29
N SER A 59 -7.67 -5.17 18.89
CA SER A 59 -6.40 -4.95 18.21
C SER A 59 -6.15 -6.05 17.19
N LEU A 60 -5.84 -5.64 15.95
CA LEU A 60 -5.52 -6.54 14.85
C LEU A 60 -4.02 -6.66 14.61
N GLN A 61 -3.59 -7.83 14.13
CA GLN A 61 -2.25 -8.03 13.61
C GLN A 61 -2.14 -7.47 12.17
N ILE A 62 -0.92 -7.45 11.63
CA ILE A 62 -0.64 -6.76 10.36
C ILE A 62 -1.46 -7.32 9.19
N SER A 63 -1.54 -8.64 9.02
CA SER A 63 -2.34 -9.24 7.94
C SER A 63 -3.82 -8.95 8.08
N GLU A 64 -4.39 -9.11 9.27
CA GLU A 64 -5.80 -8.85 9.54
C GLU A 64 -6.15 -7.38 9.29
N ASN A 65 -5.27 -6.46 9.73
CA ASN A 65 -5.47 -5.02 9.55
C ASN A 65 -5.39 -4.63 8.07
N THR A 66 -4.44 -5.16 7.33
CA THR A 66 -4.32 -4.92 5.87
C THR A 66 -5.51 -5.51 5.13
N ASN A 67 -5.97 -6.69 5.49
CA ASN A 67 -7.14 -7.31 4.89
C ASN A 67 -8.41 -6.48 5.09
N ALA A 68 -8.60 -5.89 6.27
CA ALA A 68 -9.72 -4.99 6.52
C ALA A 68 -9.70 -3.73 5.64
N ALA A 69 -8.51 -3.20 5.30
CA ALA A 69 -8.38 -2.12 4.32
C ALA A 69 -8.71 -2.61 2.89
N ILE A 70 -8.31 -3.83 2.51
CA ILE A 70 -8.65 -4.43 1.22
C ILE A 70 -10.16 -4.60 1.08
N GLU A 71 -10.88 -5.00 2.14
CA GLU A 71 -12.32 -5.24 2.13
C GLU A 71 -13.13 -3.98 1.80
N ILE A 72 -12.69 -2.81 2.25
CA ILE A 72 -13.39 -1.54 1.97
C ILE A 72 -12.95 -0.89 0.65
N ALA A 73 -11.90 -1.42 0.02
CA ALA A 73 -11.42 -0.91 -1.26
C ALA A 73 -12.37 -1.32 -2.40
N THR A 74 -12.60 -0.43 -3.37
CA THR A 74 -13.50 -0.64 -4.51
C THR A 74 -12.81 -0.51 -5.88
N GLY A 75 -11.56 -0.05 -5.93
CA GLY A 75 -10.77 0.11 -7.16
C GLY A 75 -10.51 -1.20 -7.90
N ASP A 76 -10.28 -1.14 -9.21
CA ASP A 76 -9.92 -2.29 -10.04
C ASP A 76 -8.53 -2.84 -9.71
N TYR A 77 -7.64 -1.99 -9.24
CA TYR A 77 -6.29 -2.31 -8.80
C TYR A 77 -6.08 -1.86 -7.37
N ILE A 78 -5.31 -2.60 -6.61
CA ILE A 78 -4.93 -2.28 -5.23
C ILE A 78 -3.42 -2.05 -5.19
N ALA A 79 -3.02 -0.88 -4.67
CA ALA A 79 -1.64 -0.51 -4.41
C ALA A 79 -1.37 -0.61 -2.90
N PHE A 80 -0.27 -1.27 -2.54
CA PHE A 80 0.17 -1.40 -1.16
C PHE A 80 1.30 -0.41 -0.90
N ALA A 81 1.13 0.40 0.14
CA ALA A 81 2.13 1.35 0.60
C ALA A 81 2.23 1.31 2.13
N ASP A 82 3.41 1.47 2.67
CA ASP A 82 3.63 1.57 4.09
C ASP A 82 3.31 2.99 4.59
N LEU A 83 2.97 3.10 5.87
CA LEU A 83 2.55 4.39 6.46
C LEU A 83 3.66 5.43 6.57
N ASP A 84 4.90 5.00 6.50
CA ASP A 84 6.11 5.83 6.56
C ASP A 84 6.74 6.06 5.19
N ASP A 85 6.07 5.61 4.12
CA ASP A 85 6.47 5.88 2.73
C ASP A 85 5.82 7.16 2.18
N GLU A 86 6.45 7.71 1.15
CA GLU A 86 5.92 8.82 0.35
C GLU A 86 5.90 8.45 -1.12
N LEU A 87 4.83 8.84 -1.82
CA LEU A 87 4.70 8.64 -3.26
C LEU A 87 5.08 9.91 -4.03
N THR A 88 5.85 9.78 -5.10
CA THR A 88 6.05 10.90 -6.04
C THR A 88 4.72 11.32 -6.67
N PRO A 89 4.51 12.60 -7.00
CA PRO A 89 3.21 13.10 -7.49
C PRO A 89 2.67 12.40 -8.75
N ASN A 90 3.52 11.75 -9.53
CA ASN A 90 3.16 11.02 -10.74
C ASN A 90 3.11 9.49 -10.56
N ALA A 91 3.29 8.96 -9.37
CA ALA A 91 3.39 7.52 -9.13
C ALA A 91 2.16 6.76 -9.65
N LEU A 92 0.96 7.13 -9.21
CA LEU A 92 -0.27 6.48 -9.67
C LEU A 92 -0.54 6.72 -11.16
N PHE A 93 -0.18 7.90 -11.70
CA PHE A 93 -0.30 8.16 -13.14
C PHE A 93 0.56 7.21 -13.97
N GLU A 94 1.82 6.99 -13.60
CA GLU A 94 2.71 6.06 -14.31
C GLU A 94 2.23 4.61 -14.18
N CYS A 95 1.71 4.19 -13.02
CA CYS A 95 1.07 2.88 -12.86
C CYS A 95 -0.09 2.69 -13.84
N VAL A 96 -1.04 3.63 -13.86
CA VAL A 96 -2.21 3.57 -14.75
C VAL A 96 -1.81 3.63 -16.22
N LYS A 97 -0.82 4.44 -16.57
CA LYS A 97 -0.26 4.51 -17.92
C LYS A 97 0.34 3.17 -18.37
N ALA A 98 1.08 2.48 -17.48
CA ALA A 98 1.64 1.16 -17.76
C ALA A 98 0.51 0.12 -17.97
N LEU A 99 -0.48 0.10 -17.10
CA LEU A 99 -1.65 -0.77 -17.20
C LEU A 99 -2.48 -0.53 -18.47
N ASN A 100 -2.65 0.73 -18.87
CA ASN A 100 -3.34 1.06 -20.12
C ASN A 100 -2.55 0.66 -21.39
N LYS A 101 -1.21 0.65 -21.31
CA LYS A 101 -0.35 0.20 -22.40
C LYS A 101 -0.43 -1.30 -22.61
N ASN A 102 -0.57 -2.07 -21.53
CA ASN A 102 -0.73 -3.52 -21.57
C ASN A 102 -1.79 -3.96 -20.55
N ARG A 103 -2.99 -4.24 -21.00
CA ARG A 103 -4.14 -4.62 -20.17
C ARG A 103 -4.07 -6.04 -19.61
N ASP A 104 -3.11 -6.84 -20.06
CA ASP A 104 -2.89 -8.18 -19.53
C ASP A 104 -2.01 -8.18 -18.27
N VAL A 105 -1.43 -7.03 -17.92
CA VAL A 105 -0.64 -6.87 -16.69
C VAL A 105 -1.55 -7.02 -15.47
N LYS A 106 -1.19 -7.95 -14.60
CA LYS A 106 -1.91 -8.27 -13.37
C LYS A 106 -1.20 -7.75 -12.12
N VAL A 107 0.11 -7.66 -12.20
CA VAL A 107 1.00 -7.20 -11.12
C VAL A 107 1.96 -6.16 -11.70
N LEU A 108 2.19 -5.10 -10.93
CA LEU A 108 3.13 -4.04 -11.27
C LEU A 108 3.86 -3.60 -10.00
N TYR A 109 5.11 -3.21 -10.12
CA TYR A 109 5.90 -2.64 -9.03
C TYR A 109 6.78 -1.51 -9.55
N SER A 110 7.22 -0.64 -8.66
CA SER A 110 8.08 0.49 -9.00
C SER A 110 9.47 0.37 -8.39
N ASP A 111 10.40 1.14 -8.93
CA ASP A 111 11.64 1.50 -8.24
C ASP A 111 11.33 2.29 -6.98
N GLU A 112 12.32 2.37 -6.08
CA GLU A 112 12.24 3.12 -4.83
C GLU A 112 13.59 3.74 -4.48
N ASP A 113 13.60 4.72 -3.59
CA ASP A 113 14.80 5.18 -2.91
C ASP A 113 14.50 5.41 -1.43
N LYS A 114 15.53 5.66 -0.66
CA LYS A 114 15.37 5.99 0.76
C LYS A 114 15.36 7.49 0.94
N MET A 115 14.53 7.95 1.87
CA MET A 115 14.45 9.33 2.27
C MET A 115 15.00 9.51 3.67
N SER A 116 15.70 10.63 3.92
CA SER A 116 16.13 10.99 5.27
C SER A 116 14.93 11.39 6.14
N MET A 117 15.03 11.19 7.46
CA MET A 117 13.96 11.47 8.42
C MET A 117 13.43 12.92 8.41
N ASP A 118 14.18 13.85 7.83
CA ASP A 118 13.78 15.24 7.64
C ASP A 118 13.15 15.52 6.25
N GLY A 119 13.03 14.50 5.40
CA GLY A 119 12.43 14.59 4.07
C GLY A 119 13.27 15.30 3.01
N HIS A 120 14.51 15.69 3.31
CA HIS A 120 15.28 16.57 2.42
C HIS A 120 16.32 15.87 1.56
N LYS A 121 16.67 14.63 1.86
CA LYS A 121 17.70 13.89 1.12
C LYS A 121 17.20 12.53 0.69
N PHE A 122 17.36 12.26 -0.61
CA PHE A 122 17.13 10.94 -1.19
C PHE A 122 18.46 10.23 -1.38
N PHE A 123 18.52 8.94 -1.09
CA PHE A 123 19.75 8.16 -1.13
C PHE A 123 19.46 6.66 -1.33
N GLN A 124 20.48 5.91 -1.74
CA GLN A 124 20.40 4.48 -2.00
C GLN A 124 19.23 4.09 -2.93
N PRO A 125 19.15 4.66 -4.16
CA PRO A 125 18.12 4.27 -5.09
C PRO A 125 18.18 2.77 -5.37
N HIS A 126 17.03 2.12 -5.36
CA HIS A 126 16.88 0.71 -5.69
C HIS A 126 16.15 0.62 -7.04
N PHE A 127 16.93 0.49 -8.11
CA PHE A 127 16.44 0.20 -9.45
C PHE A 127 16.17 -1.29 -9.56
N LYS A 128 14.91 -1.65 -9.58
CA LYS A 128 14.47 -3.04 -9.59
C LYS A 128 14.54 -3.61 -11.00
N PRO A 129 14.98 -4.87 -11.17
CA PRO A 129 14.97 -5.51 -12.48
C PRO A 129 13.54 -5.76 -12.95
N ASP A 130 13.35 -6.05 -14.24
CA ASP A 130 12.17 -6.72 -14.73
C ASP A 130 11.93 -8.02 -13.94
N TYR A 131 10.70 -8.54 -13.99
CA TYR A 131 10.33 -9.72 -13.20
C TYR A 131 11.34 -10.86 -13.37
N ASN A 132 11.96 -11.25 -12.26
CA ASN A 132 12.96 -12.29 -12.18
C ASN A 132 12.58 -13.29 -11.07
N PRO A 133 12.03 -14.47 -11.43
CA PRO A 133 11.58 -15.45 -10.45
C PRO A 133 12.71 -16.00 -9.58
N ASP A 134 13.93 -16.19 -10.12
CA ASP A 134 15.05 -16.70 -9.36
C ASP A 134 15.52 -15.70 -8.31
N LEU A 135 15.54 -14.41 -8.64
CA LEU A 135 15.86 -13.36 -7.68
C LEU A 135 14.77 -13.25 -6.61
N LEU A 136 13.49 -13.33 -7.00
CA LEU A 136 12.38 -13.28 -6.06
C LEU A 136 12.43 -14.44 -5.06
N CYS A 137 12.90 -15.62 -5.45
CA CYS A 137 13.13 -16.75 -4.54
C CYS A 137 14.22 -16.48 -3.48
N THR A 138 15.02 -15.44 -3.64
CA THR A 138 16.13 -15.12 -2.72
C THR A 138 15.88 -13.90 -1.86
N VAL A 139 15.11 -12.93 -2.36
CA VAL A 139 14.81 -11.67 -1.69
C VAL A 139 13.53 -11.06 -2.22
N ASN A 140 12.71 -10.48 -1.31
CA ASN A 140 11.57 -9.67 -1.70
C ASN A 140 12.07 -8.30 -2.21
N TYR A 141 12.31 -8.19 -3.52
CA TYR A 141 12.73 -6.93 -4.14
C TYR A 141 11.54 -6.09 -4.66
N ILE A 142 10.32 -6.63 -4.61
CA ILE A 142 9.12 -6.01 -5.21
C ILE A 142 8.52 -4.91 -4.33
N CYS A 143 8.43 -5.11 -3.02
CA CYS A 143 7.87 -4.11 -2.09
C CYS A 143 8.85 -2.95 -1.80
N HIS A 144 8.41 -1.69 -1.81
CA HIS A 144 7.19 -1.09 -2.31
C HIS A 144 7.51 -0.20 -3.51
N LEU A 145 6.62 0.28 -4.33
CA LEU A 145 5.18 0.16 -4.41
C LEU A 145 4.83 -1.16 -5.11
N PHE A 146 3.86 -1.89 -4.60
CA PHE A 146 3.32 -3.09 -5.22
C PHE A 146 1.85 -2.87 -5.58
N VAL A 147 1.49 -3.12 -6.86
CA VAL A 147 0.15 -2.90 -7.39
C VAL A 147 -0.35 -4.20 -8.01
N VAL A 148 -1.57 -4.61 -7.68
CA VAL A 148 -2.17 -5.86 -8.15
C VAL A 148 -3.61 -5.68 -8.60
N ASP A 149 -4.03 -6.39 -9.67
CA ASP A 149 -5.41 -6.48 -10.12
C ASP A 149 -6.27 -7.15 -9.02
N ARG A 150 -7.39 -6.51 -8.64
CA ARG A 150 -8.32 -7.05 -7.65
C ARG A 150 -8.73 -8.49 -7.94
N LYS A 151 -8.92 -8.85 -9.21
CA LYS A 151 -9.30 -10.21 -9.61
C LYS A 151 -8.26 -11.27 -9.24
N VAL A 152 -6.98 -10.88 -9.19
CA VAL A 152 -5.93 -11.78 -8.68
C VAL A 152 -6.13 -11.99 -7.18
N ILE A 153 -6.40 -10.93 -6.41
CA ILE A 153 -6.68 -11.06 -4.96
C ILE A 153 -7.90 -11.97 -4.73
N GLU A 154 -8.96 -11.82 -5.52
CA GLU A 154 -10.15 -12.70 -5.44
C GLU A 154 -9.84 -14.17 -5.71
N GLN A 155 -8.83 -14.46 -6.53
CA GLN A 155 -8.42 -15.82 -6.85
C GLN A 155 -7.47 -16.43 -5.82
N VAL A 156 -6.48 -15.67 -5.37
CA VAL A 156 -5.42 -16.18 -4.48
C VAL A 156 -5.71 -15.97 -3.00
N GLY A 157 -6.73 -15.17 -2.69
CA GLY A 157 -7.06 -14.75 -1.32
C GLY A 157 -6.20 -13.58 -0.84
N THR A 158 -6.52 -13.07 0.35
CA THR A 158 -5.85 -11.94 1.00
C THR A 158 -4.58 -12.36 1.76
N LEU A 159 -4.00 -11.48 2.55
CA LEU A 159 -2.81 -11.78 3.37
C LEU A 159 -3.13 -12.83 4.44
N ARG A 160 -2.17 -13.71 4.71
CA ARG A 160 -2.32 -14.83 5.65
C ARG A 160 -1.62 -14.55 6.97
N LYS A 161 -2.37 -14.62 8.07
CA LYS A 161 -1.90 -14.32 9.43
C LYS A 161 -0.70 -15.16 9.87
N GLU A 162 -0.65 -16.41 9.46
CA GLU A 162 0.46 -17.32 9.75
C GLU A 162 1.80 -16.89 9.17
N PHE A 163 1.78 -15.90 8.25
CA PHE A 163 2.96 -15.29 7.64
C PHE A 163 3.24 -13.87 8.15
N ASP A 164 2.61 -13.43 9.24
CA ASP A 164 2.88 -12.10 9.82
C ASP A 164 4.38 -11.89 10.06
N GLY A 165 4.92 -10.80 9.48
CA GLY A 165 6.35 -10.51 9.41
C GLY A 165 7.02 -10.84 8.05
N ALA A 166 6.32 -11.63 7.19
CA ALA A 166 6.67 -11.90 5.80
C ALA A 166 5.41 -12.03 4.93
N GLN A 167 4.30 -11.43 5.39
CA GLN A 167 2.97 -11.51 4.79
C GLN A 167 2.90 -10.94 3.37
N ASP A 168 3.65 -9.88 3.10
CA ASP A 168 3.82 -9.25 1.80
C ASP A 168 4.53 -10.19 0.82
N TYR A 169 5.59 -10.85 1.26
CA TYR A 169 6.36 -11.77 0.44
C TYR A 169 5.54 -13.03 0.08
N ASP A 170 4.85 -13.61 1.05
CA ASP A 170 3.90 -14.70 0.81
C ASP A 170 2.81 -14.29 -0.19
N PHE A 171 2.24 -13.10 0.00
CA PHE A 171 1.18 -12.59 -0.86
C PHE A 171 1.65 -12.35 -2.29
N ILE A 172 2.83 -11.75 -2.47
CA ILE A 172 3.43 -11.53 -3.79
C ILE A 172 3.62 -12.85 -4.53
N PHE A 173 4.18 -13.87 -3.88
CA PHE A 173 4.33 -15.19 -4.52
C PHE A 173 3.01 -15.73 -5.03
N ARG A 174 1.96 -15.71 -4.22
CA ARG A 174 0.63 -16.17 -4.63
C ARG A 174 0.01 -15.36 -5.76
N CYS A 175 0.33 -14.08 -5.87
CA CYS A 175 -0.15 -13.21 -6.94
C CYS A 175 0.55 -13.48 -8.29
N ILE A 176 1.72 -14.10 -8.27
CA ILE A 176 2.57 -14.29 -9.46
C ILE A 176 2.51 -15.74 -10.00
N GLU A 177 2.17 -16.71 -9.14
CA GLU A 177 1.94 -18.12 -9.53
C GLU A 177 0.69 -18.29 -10.40
#